data_dceaa22d81bf7a94ba185fc98706a8f3
#
_entry.id   dceaa22d81bf7a94ba185fc98706a8f3
#
_cell.length_a   1.000
_cell.length_b   1.000
_cell.length_c   1.000
_cell.angle_alpha   90.00
_cell.angle_beta   90.00
_cell.angle_gamma   90.00
#
_symmetry.space_group_name_H-M   'P 1'
#
loop_
_entity.id
_entity.type
_entity.pdbx_description
1 polymer ?
#
loop_
_entity_poly.entity_id
_entity_poly.type
_entity_poly.pdbx_seq_one_letter_code
_entity_poly.pdbx_strand_id
1 'polypeptide(L)'
;GCGLCCVKTNLIRSQLPEDLTPLIGEFERSIPAGVGRQHSNVTQRANDWLDKHPAPHELTQRNSAVSRNQLGTLGSGNHFLEVCVDENAAIWVVVHSGSRGVGNQLAQQHIKVAQAYCTAAGLKVEDKDLSYLVKGTDEFEAYIEDMMWAQTYAFENREIMIDEAMNQLFRF
;
A
#
# COMPACT_ATOMS: atom_id res chain seq x y z
N GLY A 1 0.81 -1.81 -6.62
CA GLY A 1 2.21 -2.13 -6.41
C GLY A 1 2.60 -2.10 -4.94
N CYS A 2 3.74 -2.70 -4.62
CA CYS A 2 4.33 -2.70 -3.30
C CYS A 2 5.56 -1.80 -3.24
N GLY A 3 5.96 -1.42 -2.05
CA GLY A 3 7.18 -0.66 -1.80
C GLY A 3 7.68 -0.90 -0.39
N LEU A 4 8.89 -0.45 -0.14
CA LEU A 4 9.56 -0.54 1.14
C LEU A 4 9.73 0.86 1.73
N CYS A 5 9.51 0.99 3.03
CA CYS A 5 9.85 2.17 3.81
C CYS A 5 10.72 1.73 4.98
N CYS A 6 11.86 2.41 5.19
CA CYS A 6 12.81 2.13 6.26
C CYS A 6 13.09 3.42 7.01
N VAL A 7 12.90 3.42 8.32
CA VAL A 7 13.14 4.57 9.17
C VAL A 7 14.14 4.22 10.26
N LYS A 8 15.27 4.92 10.26
CA LYS A 8 16.24 4.86 11.37
C LYS A 8 15.70 5.66 12.55
N THR A 9 15.69 5.04 13.71
CA THR A 9 15.32 5.71 14.96
C THR A 9 16.56 6.32 15.63
N ASN A 10 16.34 7.07 16.70
CA ASN A 10 17.39 7.52 17.61
C ASN A 10 17.64 6.52 18.76
N LEU A 11 16.99 5.36 18.73
CA LEU A 11 17.18 4.28 19.71
C LEU A 11 18.33 3.35 19.33
N ILE A 12 18.94 2.77 20.33
CA ILE A 12 19.92 1.66 20.18
C ILE A 12 19.40 0.42 20.88
N ARG A 13 19.90 -0.77 20.47
CA ARG A 13 19.43 -2.07 20.96
C ARG A 13 19.37 -2.17 22.50
N SER A 14 20.36 -1.61 23.20
CA SER A 14 20.43 -1.66 24.65
C SER A 14 19.34 -0.85 25.39
N GLN A 15 18.63 0.00 24.68
CA GLN A 15 17.49 0.78 25.23
C GLN A 15 16.16 0.01 25.15
N LEU A 16 16.14 -1.10 24.42
CA LEU A 16 14.97 -1.97 24.32
C LEU A 16 15.15 -3.21 25.20
N PRO A 17 14.09 -3.74 25.80
CA PRO A 17 14.14 -4.98 26.55
C PRO A 17 14.49 -6.16 25.64
N GLU A 18 14.92 -7.27 26.24
CA GLU A 18 15.23 -8.50 25.49
C GLU A 18 13.97 -9.08 24.82
N ASP A 19 12.87 -9.12 25.57
CA ASP A 19 11.59 -9.62 25.07
C ASP A 19 10.79 -8.49 24.43
N LEU A 20 10.62 -8.57 23.10
CA LEU A 20 9.82 -7.64 22.31
C LEU A 20 8.40 -8.18 22.02
N THR A 21 8.01 -9.33 22.56
CA THR A 21 6.68 -9.90 22.35
C THR A 21 5.54 -8.92 22.67
N PRO A 22 5.59 -8.13 23.77
CA PRO A 22 4.57 -7.14 24.04
C PRO A 22 4.46 -6.05 22.97
N LEU A 23 5.60 -5.60 22.40
CA LEU A 23 5.62 -4.62 21.31
C LEU A 23 4.97 -5.18 20.04
N ILE A 24 5.27 -6.44 19.70
CA ILE A 24 4.62 -7.14 18.56
C ILE A 24 3.11 -7.17 18.77
N GLY A 25 2.65 -7.47 19.98
CA GLY A 25 1.22 -7.44 20.33
C GLY A 25 0.58 -6.06 20.13
N GLU A 26 1.29 -4.95 20.39
CA GLU A 26 0.80 -3.60 20.09
C GLU A 26 0.72 -3.35 18.58
N PHE A 27 1.72 -3.78 17.81
CA PHE A 27 1.66 -3.68 16.35
C PHE A 27 0.48 -4.46 15.76
N GLU A 28 0.22 -5.68 16.21
CA GLU A 28 -0.90 -6.50 15.75
C GLU A 28 -2.28 -5.88 16.09
N ARG A 29 -2.37 -5.15 17.20
CA ARG A 29 -3.60 -4.44 17.61
C ARG A 29 -3.84 -3.18 16.79
N SER A 30 -2.78 -2.42 16.49
CA SER A 30 -2.87 -1.10 15.86
C SER A 30 -2.79 -1.16 14.34
N ILE A 31 -2.09 -2.16 13.78
CA ILE A 31 -1.84 -2.31 12.34
C ILE A 31 -2.46 -3.63 11.87
N PRO A 32 -3.71 -3.62 11.37
CA PRO A 32 -4.37 -4.83 10.89
C PRO A 32 -3.56 -5.55 9.81
N ALA A 33 -3.31 -6.85 10.00
CA ALA A 33 -2.55 -7.70 9.08
C ALA A 33 -3.37 -8.93 8.67
N GLY A 34 -3.21 -9.39 7.43
CA GLY A 34 -3.86 -10.57 6.88
C GLY A 34 -4.76 -10.29 5.68
N VAL A 35 -5.23 -11.37 5.04
CA VAL A 35 -6.13 -11.30 3.87
C VAL A 35 -7.45 -10.63 4.28
N GLY A 36 -7.83 -9.57 3.57
CA GLY A 36 -9.10 -8.87 3.79
C GLY A 36 -9.17 -8.10 5.12
N ARG A 37 -8.11 -8.09 5.93
CA ARG A 37 -8.08 -7.33 7.18
C ARG A 37 -8.06 -5.83 6.89
N GLN A 38 -8.81 -5.10 7.71
CA GLN A 38 -9.00 -3.65 7.62
C GLN A 38 -9.30 -3.07 9.00
N HIS A 39 -9.23 -1.77 9.14
CA HIS A 39 -9.68 -1.11 10.36
C HIS A 39 -11.19 -1.29 10.53
N SER A 40 -11.64 -1.49 11.77
CA SER A 40 -13.08 -1.57 12.11
C SER A 40 -13.78 -0.23 11.87
N ASN A 41 -13.06 0.87 12.10
CA ASN A 41 -13.50 2.23 11.81
C ASN A 41 -12.45 2.92 10.94
N VAL A 42 -12.91 3.73 9.99
CA VAL A 42 -12.01 4.57 9.18
C VAL A 42 -11.26 5.53 10.08
N THR A 43 -9.93 5.56 9.97
CA THR A 43 -9.14 6.52 10.73
C THR A 43 -9.33 7.94 10.19
N GLN A 44 -9.20 8.95 11.05
CA GLN A 44 -9.30 10.35 10.63
C GLN A 44 -8.27 10.67 9.53
N ARG A 45 -7.03 10.18 9.68
CA ARG A 45 -5.97 10.37 8.69
C ARG A 45 -6.34 9.77 7.32
N ALA A 46 -6.98 8.60 7.29
CA ALA A 46 -7.45 8.00 6.04
C ALA A 46 -8.54 8.84 5.36
N ASN A 47 -9.48 9.38 6.14
CA ASN A 47 -10.48 10.29 5.61
C ASN A 47 -9.84 11.56 5.05
N ASP A 48 -9.00 12.23 5.82
CA ASP A 48 -8.35 13.48 5.43
C ASP A 48 -7.50 13.30 4.16
N TRP A 49 -6.79 12.18 4.05
CA TRP A 49 -5.98 11.89 2.88
C TRP A 49 -6.84 11.65 1.63
N LEU A 50 -7.86 10.80 1.73
CA LEU A 50 -8.73 10.47 0.59
C LEU A 50 -9.58 11.65 0.14
N ASP A 51 -9.97 12.53 1.06
CA ASP A 51 -10.70 13.75 0.71
C ASP A 51 -9.80 14.76 -0.04
N LYS A 52 -8.49 14.76 0.24
CA LYS A 52 -7.49 15.58 -0.48
C LYS A 52 -7.01 14.93 -1.79
N HIS A 53 -7.13 13.63 -1.93
CA HIS A 53 -6.67 12.85 -3.08
C HIS A 53 -7.83 12.04 -3.67
N PRO A 54 -8.82 12.71 -4.28
CA PRO A 54 -9.94 12.01 -4.89
C PRO A 54 -9.44 11.07 -5.99
N ALA A 55 -10.07 9.91 -6.07
CA ALA A 55 -9.76 8.95 -7.12
C ALA A 55 -10.11 9.52 -8.50
N PRO A 56 -9.24 9.39 -9.50
CA PRO A 56 -9.39 10.08 -10.79
C PRO A 56 -10.59 9.57 -11.60
N HIS A 57 -10.86 8.27 -11.58
CA HIS A 57 -11.91 7.65 -12.40
C HIS A 57 -12.98 6.94 -11.56
N GLU A 58 -14.19 6.73 -12.16
CA GLU A 58 -15.34 6.12 -11.48
C GLU A 58 -15.04 4.77 -10.85
N LEU A 59 -14.22 3.97 -11.50
CA LEU A 59 -13.86 2.65 -11.01
C LEU A 59 -12.97 2.72 -9.77
N THR A 60 -12.03 3.66 -9.75
CA THR A 60 -11.22 3.97 -8.60
C THR A 60 -12.10 4.51 -7.47
N GLN A 61 -13.11 5.33 -7.81
CA GLN A 61 -14.08 5.86 -6.83
C GLN A 61 -14.92 4.75 -6.19
N ARG A 62 -15.39 3.76 -6.96
CA ARG A 62 -16.14 2.60 -6.42
C ARG A 62 -15.30 1.80 -5.42
N ASN A 63 -14.00 1.71 -5.65
CA ASN A 63 -13.07 1.02 -4.77
C ASN A 63 -12.62 1.89 -3.57
N SER A 64 -12.87 3.19 -3.60
CA SER A 64 -12.40 4.13 -2.57
C SER A 64 -13.05 3.88 -1.20
N ALA A 65 -14.30 3.40 -1.16
CA ALA A 65 -14.98 3.07 0.08
C ALA A 65 -14.26 1.94 0.84
N VAL A 66 -13.82 0.90 0.12
CA VAL A 66 -13.03 -0.20 0.69
C VAL A 66 -11.62 0.27 1.05
N SER A 67 -11.04 1.14 0.22
CA SER A 67 -9.68 1.67 0.46
C SER A 67 -9.61 2.56 1.70
N ARG A 68 -10.70 3.22 2.13
CA ARG A 68 -10.73 4.00 3.39
C ARG A 68 -10.39 3.14 4.61
N ASN A 69 -10.99 1.96 4.72
CA ASN A 69 -10.76 1.05 5.84
C ASN A 69 -9.43 0.29 5.73
N GLN A 70 -8.85 0.22 4.54
CA GLN A 70 -7.59 -0.48 4.28
C GLN A 70 -6.35 0.42 4.38
N LEU A 71 -6.49 1.73 4.40
CA LEU A 71 -5.37 2.65 4.54
C LEU A 71 -4.79 2.57 5.96
N GLY A 72 -3.48 2.37 6.07
CA GLY A 72 -2.79 2.10 7.33
C GLY A 72 -2.85 0.63 7.75
N THR A 73 -3.07 -0.31 6.81
CA THR A 73 -3.07 -1.75 7.10
C THR A 73 -1.96 -2.47 6.35
N LEU A 74 -1.43 -3.55 6.93
CA LEU A 74 -0.27 -4.24 6.40
C LEU A 74 -0.61 -5.07 5.15
N GLY A 75 -1.67 -5.84 5.20
CA GLY A 75 -2.01 -6.80 4.17
C GLY A 75 -1.52 -8.20 4.44
N SER A 76 -1.26 -8.94 3.37
CA SER A 76 -0.89 -10.34 3.42
C SER A 76 0.15 -10.68 2.35
N GLY A 77 0.53 -11.95 2.28
CA GLY A 77 1.53 -12.45 1.34
C GLY A 77 2.93 -12.11 1.84
N ASN A 78 3.72 -11.41 1.02
CA ASN A 78 5.08 -11.00 1.34
C ASN A 78 5.17 -9.65 2.06
N HIS A 79 4.05 -9.10 2.54
CA HIS A 79 4.03 -7.87 3.32
C HIS A 79 4.51 -8.14 4.75
N PHE A 80 5.31 -7.24 5.30
CA PHE A 80 5.82 -7.33 6.65
C PHE A 80 6.05 -5.94 7.28
N LEU A 81 6.06 -5.93 8.60
CA LEU A 81 6.55 -4.86 9.45
C LEU A 81 7.53 -5.49 10.43
N GLU A 82 8.73 -4.93 10.54
CA GLU A 82 9.75 -5.46 11.43
C GLU A 82 10.56 -4.35 12.10
N VAL A 83 11.11 -4.67 13.27
CA VAL A 83 12.10 -3.86 13.98
C VAL A 83 13.46 -4.53 13.81
N CYS A 84 14.38 -3.82 13.19
CA CYS A 84 15.72 -4.32 12.87
C CYS A 84 16.79 -3.60 13.68
N VAL A 85 17.96 -4.25 13.80
CA VAL A 85 19.15 -3.67 14.40
C VAL A 85 20.25 -3.65 13.36
N ASP A 86 20.89 -2.51 13.17
CA ASP A 86 22.06 -2.41 12.27
C ASP A 86 23.37 -2.77 12.99
N GLU A 87 24.48 -2.76 12.25
CA GLU A 87 25.82 -3.05 12.76
C GLU A 87 26.34 -2.05 13.81
N ASN A 88 25.71 -0.89 13.93
CA ASN A 88 25.97 0.14 14.92
C ASN A 88 25.02 0.05 16.12
N ALA A 89 24.27 -1.05 16.21
CA ALA A 89 23.21 -1.25 17.20
C ALA A 89 22.04 -0.27 17.13
N ALA A 90 21.90 0.52 16.05
CA ALA A 90 20.78 1.42 15.87
C ALA A 90 19.53 0.64 15.47
N ILE A 91 18.38 1.08 15.98
CA ILE A 91 17.07 0.48 15.73
C ILE A 91 16.45 1.11 14.47
N TRP A 92 15.93 0.25 13.62
CA TRP A 92 15.19 0.61 12.42
C TRP A 92 13.80 0.01 12.44
N VAL A 93 12.83 0.73 11.89
CA VAL A 93 11.50 0.19 11.57
C VAL A 93 11.40 0.06 10.06
N VAL A 94 11.04 -1.12 9.60
CA VAL A 94 10.94 -1.46 8.17
C VAL A 94 9.54 -1.97 7.86
N VAL A 95 8.90 -1.37 6.84
CA VAL A 95 7.57 -1.76 6.37
C VAL A 95 7.63 -2.08 4.88
N HIS A 96 7.24 -3.28 4.51
CA HIS A 96 6.93 -3.66 3.14
C HIS A 96 5.42 -3.84 2.98
N SER A 97 4.80 -2.94 2.25
CA SER A 97 3.37 -2.98 1.94
C SER A 97 3.05 -2.14 0.70
N GLY A 98 1.80 -2.17 0.25
CA GLY A 98 1.43 -1.54 -1.02
C GLY A 98 0.02 -0.95 -1.04
N SER A 99 -0.53 -0.85 -2.25
CA SER A 99 -1.82 -0.22 -2.56
C SER A 99 -3.04 -1.04 -2.11
N ARG A 100 -2.84 -2.08 -1.33
CA ARG A 100 -3.88 -2.96 -0.83
C ARG A 100 -4.73 -3.53 -1.99
N GLY A 101 -5.96 -3.93 -1.72
CA GLY A 101 -6.87 -4.50 -2.73
C GLY A 101 -7.21 -3.57 -3.88
N VAL A 102 -7.22 -2.25 -3.65
CA VAL A 102 -7.58 -1.27 -4.68
C VAL A 102 -6.62 -1.31 -5.87
N GLY A 103 -5.31 -1.32 -5.63
CA GLY A 103 -4.34 -1.36 -6.74
C GLY A 103 -4.37 -2.67 -7.54
N ASN A 104 -4.68 -3.80 -6.90
CA ASN A 104 -4.88 -5.05 -7.62
C ASN A 104 -6.12 -5.00 -8.51
N GLN A 105 -7.23 -4.47 -8.01
CA GLN A 105 -8.47 -4.33 -8.77
C GLN A 105 -8.29 -3.40 -9.98
N LEU A 106 -7.60 -2.25 -9.80
CA LEU A 106 -7.25 -1.35 -10.90
C LEU A 106 -6.40 -2.04 -11.96
N ALA A 107 -5.35 -2.77 -11.54
CA ALA A 107 -4.50 -3.50 -12.46
C ALA A 107 -5.29 -4.53 -13.28
N GLN A 108 -6.12 -5.34 -12.64
CA GLN A 108 -6.96 -6.34 -13.31
C GLN A 108 -7.92 -5.71 -14.32
N GLN A 109 -8.39 -4.52 -14.04
CA GLN A 109 -9.28 -3.80 -14.94
C GLN A 109 -8.55 -3.23 -16.15
N HIS A 110 -7.42 -2.56 -15.94
CA HIS A 110 -6.62 -2.02 -17.05
C HIS A 110 -6.02 -3.12 -17.93
N ILE A 111 -5.75 -4.32 -17.39
CA ILE A 111 -5.41 -5.51 -18.19
C ILE A 111 -6.54 -5.85 -19.16
N LYS A 112 -7.80 -5.87 -18.70
CA LYS A 112 -8.95 -6.13 -19.58
C LYS A 112 -9.14 -5.03 -20.61
N VAL A 113 -8.94 -3.77 -20.25
CA VAL A 113 -8.99 -2.64 -21.19
C VAL A 113 -7.90 -2.79 -22.24
N ALA A 114 -6.67 -3.12 -21.88
CA ALA A 114 -5.58 -3.33 -22.82
C ALA A 114 -5.86 -4.50 -23.79
N GLN A 115 -6.42 -5.60 -23.29
CA GLN A 115 -6.81 -6.75 -24.14
C GLN A 115 -7.91 -6.36 -25.14
N ALA A 116 -8.91 -5.62 -24.70
CA ALA A 116 -9.98 -5.12 -25.57
C ALA A 116 -9.44 -4.12 -26.60
N TYR A 117 -8.57 -3.19 -26.19
CA TYR A 117 -7.91 -2.23 -27.06
C TYR A 117 -7.10 -2.91 -28.15
N CYS A 118 -6.23 -3.87 -27.83
CA CYS A 118 -5.44 -4.60 -28.81
C CYS A 118 -6.33 -5.32 -29.81
N THR A 119 -7.42 -5.93 -29.36
CA THR A 119 -8.40 -6.61 -30.22
C THR A 119 -9.07 -5.64 -31.19
N ALA A 120 -9.59 -4.52 -30.66
CA ALA A 120 -10.29 -3.52 -31.47
C ALA A 120 -9.39 -2.82 -32.50
N ALA A 121 -8.12 -2.60 -32.13
CA ALA A 121 -7.12 -1.99 -33.02
C ALA A 121 -6.47 -2.99 -34.01
N GLY A 122 -6.85 -4.27 -33.97
CA GLY A 122 -6.27 -5.31 -34.81
C GLY A 122 -4.79 -5.59 -34.53
N LEU A 123 -4.33 -5.26 -33.32
CA LEU A 123 -2.94 -5.50 -32.90
C LEU A 123 -2.75 -6.98 -32.59
N LYS A 124 -1.76 -7.60 -33.22
CA LYS A 124 -1.44 -9.01 -32.94
C LYS A 124 -0.45 -9.07 -31.77
N VAL A 125 -0.84 -9.72 -30.70
CA VAL A 125 0.01 -10.08 -29.58
C VAL A 125 0.18 -11.59 -29.54
N GLU A 126 1.38 -12.06 -29.20
CA GLU A 126 1.67 -13.52 -29.12
C GLU A 126 0.91 -14.17 -27.96
N ASP A 127 0.75 -13.46 -26.86
CA ASP A 127 -0.03 -13.84 -25.70
C ASP A 127 -0.91 -12.65 -25.29
N LYS A 128 -2.16 -12.93 -24.87
CA LYS A 128 -3.09 -11.91 -24.35
C LYS A 128 -2.53 -11.16 -23.13
N ASP A 129 -1.65 -11.79 -22.36
CA ASP A 129 -1.03 -11.19 -21.19
C ASP A 129 0.08 -10.19 -21.57
N LEU A 130 0.47 -10.14 -22.84
CA LEU A 130 1.36 -9.12 -23.43
C LEU A 130 0.58 -7.95 -24.06
N SER A 131 -0.73 -7.85 -23.81
CA SER A 131 -1.54 -6.73 -24.28
C SER A 131 -1.04 -5.42 -23.71
N TYR A 132 -1.07 -4.36 -24.52
CA TYR A 132 -0.54 -3.05 -24.17
C TYR A 132 -1.48 -1.93 -24.62
N LEU A 133 -1.27 -0.75 -24.03
CA LEU A 133 -1.94 0.49 -24.41
C LEU A 133 -0.94 1.41 -25.12
N VAL A 134 -1.42 2.14 -26.09
CA VAL A 134 -0.58 3.07 -26.87
C VAL A 134 -0.64 4.46 -26.26
N LYS A 135 0.52 5.07 -26.01
CA LYS A 135 0.61 6.43 -25.47
C LYS A 135 -0.19 7.42 -26.34
N GLY A 136 -0.95 8.28 -25.69
CA GLY A 136 -1.80 9.28 -26.32
C GLY A 136 -3.21 8.79 -26.65
N THR A 137 -3.58 7.58 -26.22
CA THR A 137 -4.97 7.12 -26.22
C THR A 137 -5.61 7.36 -24.85
N ASP A 138 -6.92 7.54 -24.82
CA ASP A 138 -7.67 7.79 -23.58
C ASP A 138 -7.48 6.64 -22.57
N GLU A 139 -7.41 5.40 -23.06
CA GLU A 139 -7.19 4.22 -22.23
C GLU A 139 -5.79 4.21 -21.58
N PHE A 140 -4.77 4.69 -22.29
CA PHE A 140 -3.41 4.81 -21.76
C PHE A 140 -3.35 5.88 -20.67
N GLU A 141 -3.91 7.07 -20.94
CA GLU A 141 -3.89 8.18 -19.98
C GLU A 141 -4.68 7.81 -18.71
N ALA A 142 -5.84 7.18 -18.85
CA ALA A 142 -6.63 6.70 -17.72
C ALA A 142 -5.85 5.65 -16.88
N TYR A 143 -5.12 4.74 -17.52
CA TYR A 143 -4.25 3.79 -16.82
C TYR A 143 -3.15 4.49 -16.02
N ILE A 144 -2.49 5.48 -16.62
CA ILE A 144 -1.41 6.23 -15.96
C ILE A 144 -1.94 6.99 -14.73
N GLU A 145 -3.08 7.67 -14.86
CA GLU A 145 -3.70 8.41 -13.76
C GLU A 145 -4.08 7.50 -12.59
N ASP A 146 -4.76 6.38 -12.85
CA ASP A 146 -5.12 5.39 -11.84
C ASP A 146 -3.90 4.74 -11.19
N MET A 147 -2.88 4.43 -11.98
CA MET A 147 -1.62 3.87 -11.49
C MET A 147 -0.90 4.84 -10.55
N MET A 148 -0.79 6.12 -10.92
CA MET A 148 -0.14 7.15 -10.12
C MET A 148 -0.91 7.39 -8.81
N TRP A 149 -2.23 7.42 -8.87
CA TRP A 149 -3.06 7.52 -7.67
C TRP A 149 -2.82 6.32 -6.73
N ALA A 150 -2.82 5.10 -7.27
CA ALA A 150 -2.59 3.89 -6.48
C ALA A 150 -1.18 3.83 -5.87
N GLN A 151 -0.17 4.39 -6.55
CA GLN A 151 1.20 4.51 -6.01
C GLN A 151 1.24 5.51 -4.85
N THR A 152 0.58 6.65 -4.97
CA THR A 152 0.49 7.65 -3.91
C THR A 152 -0.27 7.11 -2.70
N TYR A 153 -1.36 6.36 -2.94
CA TYR A 153 -2.07 5.62 -1.89
C TYR A 153 -1.16 4.60 -1.18
N ALA A 154 -0.36 3.84 -1.93
CA ALA A 154 0.56 2.87 -1.36
C ALA A 154 1.67 3.52 -0.53
N PHE A 155 2.13 4.70 -0.95
CA PHE A 155 3.08 5.49 -0.18
C PHE A 155 2.48 5.92 1.17
N GLU A 156 1.30 6.56 1.14
CA GLU A 156 0.60 6.98 2.37
C GLU A 156 0.27 5.80 3.28
N ASN A 157 -0.10 4.64 2.72
CA ASN A 157 -0.33 3.43 3.50
C ASN A 157 0.89 3.04 4.35
N ARG A 158 2.10 3.12 3.78
CA ARG A 158 3.34 2.85 4.51
C ARG A 158 3.67 3.93 5.53
N GLU A 159 3.46 5.20 5.19
CA GLU A 159 3.68 6.33 6.11
C GLU A 159 2.82 6.21 7.38
N ILE A 160 1.52 5.88 7.22
CA ILE A 160 0.61 5.67 8.36
C ILE A 160 1.12 4.53 9.25
N MET A 161 1.53 3.41 8.65
CA MET A 161 2.03 2.27 9.41
C MET A 161 3.36 2.57 10.12
N ILE A 162 4.27 3.30 9.47
CA ILE A 162 5.53 3.73 10.09
C ILE A 162 5.24 4.63 11.30
N ASP A 163 4.39 5.64 11.13
CA ASP A 163 4.05 6.55 12.22
C ASP A 163 3.41 5.80 13.40
N GLU A 164 2.51 4.85 13.11
CA GLU A 164 1.90 4.03 14.16
C GLU A 164 2.92 3.12 14.85
N ALA A 165 3.79 2.47 14.07
CA ALA A 165 4.85 1.61 14.63
C ALA A 165 5.84 2.41 15.48
N MET A 166 6.23 3.60 15.03
CA MET A 166 7.09 4.51 15.79
C MET A 166 6.42 4.96 17.09
N ASN A 167 5.12 5.30 17.05
CA ASN A 167 4.36 5.66 18.23
C ASN A 167 4.32 4.55 19.28
N GLN A 168 4.14 3.29 18.83
CA GLN A 168 4.16 2.14 19.74
C GLN A 168 5.57 1.88 20.29
N LEU A 169 6.58 1.94 19.42
CA LEU A 169 7.98 1.71 19.80
C LEU A 169 8.47 2.73 20.86
N PHE A 170 8.10 4.01 20.74
CA PHE A 170 8.51 5.04 21.70
C PHE A 170 7.69 5.06 23.00
N ARG A 171 6.56 4.35 23.05
CA ARG A 171 5.78 4.15 24.29
C ARG A 171 6.21 2.91 25.04
N PHE A 172 6.88 2.01 24.38
CA PHE A 172 7.31 0.72 24.90
C PHE A 172 8.60 0.82 25.70
#